data_bfcee511cb617fab89ebabf79d0dd013
#
_entry.id   bfcee511cb617fab89ebabf79d0dd013
#
_cell.length_a   1.000
_cell.length_b   1.000
_cell.length_c   1.000
_cell.angle_alpha   90.00
_cell.angle_beta   90.00
_cell.angle_gamma   90.00
#
_symmetry.space_group_name_H-M   'P 1'
#
loop_
_entity.id
_entity.type
_entity.pdbx_description
1 polymer ?
#
loop_
_entity_poly.entity_id
_entity_poly.type
_entity_poly.pdbx_seq_one_letter_code
_entity_poly.pdbx_strand_id
1 'polypeptide(L)'
;MTERGQVRYGTSTIDYEVRRSPRRKKTVELTLDGYAGVLIAAPVSVPPDEIEAMVRRRASWILQKASSSMLHAHTRQFVSGESVPYLGRQVRMTVEEAAVRHPEVRFRHWSFDVQVPAGVIGDARRNAIRGAFVRWYKARALERLSARVEVWSRKATHQPTEVLVRDQRQRWASCAPNGTLRFNWRVVMAEPAILDYVVVHELVHLAIKNHSAEFWTTVATAMPDYAIRRRRLRELGPYLSL
;
A
#
# COMPACT_ATOMS: atom_id res chain seq x y z
N MET A 1 -16.55 -12.54 9.60
CA MET A 1 -16.10 -12.84 10.97
C MET A 1 -14.58 -12.70 10.99
N THR A 2 -14.06 -12.06 12.02
CA THR A 2 -12.62 -11.88 12.26
C THR A 2 -12.27 -12.67 13.52
N GLU A 3 -11.32 -13.58 13.41
CA GLU A 3 -10.84 -14.42 14.51
C GLU A 3 -9.40 -14.02 14.83
N ARG A 4 -8.97 -14.15 16.07
CA ARG A 4 -7.57 -13.92 16.47
C ARG A 4 -6.96 -15.23 16.95
N GLY A 5 -5.70 -15.46 16.59
CA GLY A 5 -4.93 -16.60 17.03
C GLY A 5 -3.50 -16.19 17.39
N GLN A 6 -2.80 -17.11 18.05
CA GLN A 6 -1.44 -16.91 18.52
C GLN A 6 -0.64 -18.21 18.32
N VAL A 7 0.59 -18.09 17.83
CA VAL A 7 1.53 -19.20 17.67
C VAL A 7 2.83 -18.89 18.38
N ARG A 8 3.28 -19.81 19.22
CA ARG A 8 4.63 -19.74 19.84
C ARG A 8 5.65 -20.41 18.94
N TYR A 9 6.75 -19.71 18.67
CA TYR A 9 7.89 -20.20 17.88
C TYR A 9 9.21 -19.80 18.53
N GLY A 10 9.89 -20.74 19.15
CA GLY A 10 11.05 -20.49 20.01
C GLY A 10 10.65 -19.60 21.20
N THR A 11 11.38 -18.50 21.39
CA THR A 11 11.10 -17.49 22.42
C THR A 11 10.12 -16.41 21.97
N SER A 12 9.70 -16.43 20.70
CA SER A 12 8.81 -15.42 20.11
C SER A 12 7.38 -15.93 20.04
N THR A 13 6.44 -14.99 20.17
CA THR A 13 5.01 -15.22 19.96
C THR A 13 4.55 -14.45 18.74
N ILE A 14 3.79 -15.10 17.87
CA ILE A 14 3.23 -14.52 16.64
C ILE A 14 1.73 -14.42 16.81
N ASP A 15 1.23 -13.21 16.96
CA ASP A 15 -0.21 -12.92 16.93
C ASP A 15 -0.68 -12.76 15.49
N TYR A 16 -1.85 -13.30 15.17
CA TYR A 16 -2.43 -13.18 13.84
C TYR A 16 -3.94 -12.99 13.87
N GLU A 17 -4.46 -12.32 12.86
CA GLU A 17 -5.88 -12.11 12.64
C GLU A 17 -6.34 -12.91 11.41
N VAL A 18 -7.41 -13.69 11.56
CA VAL A 18 -8.01 -14.48 10.48
C VAL A 18 -9.29 -13.83 10.00
N ARG A 19 -9.37 -13.56 8.70
CA ARG A 19 -10.56 -13.07 8.02
C ARG A 19 -11.16 -14.18 7.16
N ARG A 20 -12.30 -14.71 7.58
CA ARG A 20 -13.03 -15.72 6.84
C ARG A 20 -13.75 -15.10 5.64
N SER A 21 -13.62 -15.73 4.47
CA SER A 21 -14.25 -15.27 3.24
C SER A 21 -15.05 -16.40 2.57
N PRO A 22 -16.38 -16.25 2.39
CA PRO A 22 -17.20 -17.23 1.69
C PRO A 22 -16.90 -17.30 0.19
N ARG A 23 -16.27 -16.25 -0.36
CA ARG A 23 -15.88 -16.20 -1.78
C ARG A 23 -14.60 -17.02 -2.06
N ARG A 24 -13.77 -17.29 -1.04
CA ARG A 24 -12.58 -18.14 -1.18
C ARG A 24 -12.97 -19.60 -1.00
N LYS A 25 -12.55 -20.46 -1.94
CA LYS A 25 -12.86 -21.89 -1.89
C LYS A 25 -11.67 -22.77 -1.50
N LYS A 26 -10.42 -22.38 -1.86
CA LYS A 26 -9.24 -23.26 -1.70
C LYS A 26 -7.99 -22.54 -1.17
N THR A 27 -7.89 -21.23 -1.30
CA THR A 27 -6.63 -20.52 -1.01
C THR A 27 -6.63 -19.86 0.36
N VAL A 28 -5.62 -20.18 1.17
CA VAL A 28 -5.28 -19.43 2.39
C VAL A 28 -4.13 -18.47 2.07
N GLU A 29 -4.28 -17.23 2.43
CA GLU A 29 -3.33 -16.17 2.13
C GLU A 29 -2.85 -15.51 3.42
N LEU A 30 -1.54 -15.46 3.61
CA LEU A 30 -0.89 -14.79 4.73
C LEU A 30 -0.26 -13.48 4.25
N THR A 31 -0.64 -12.39 4.88
CA THR A 31 -0.12 -11.04 4.60
C THR A 31 0.47 -10.45 5.88
N LEU A 32 1.65 -9.82 5.77
CA LEU A 32 2.19 -8.95 6.80
C LEU A 32 1.81 -7.50 6.49
N ASP A 33 1.02 -6.91 7.37
CA ASP A 33 0.67 -5.50 7.32
C ASP A 33 1.43 -4.79 8.42
N GLY A 34 2.18 -3.74 8.07
CA GLY A 34 3.03 -3.02 9.03
C GLY A 34 2.26 -2.37 10.21
N TYR A 35 0.94 -2.22 10.09
CA TYR A 35 0.06 -1.68 11.12
C TYR A 35 -0.80 -2.76 11.80
N ALA A 36 -1.38 -3.67 11.01
CA ALA A 36 -2.31 -4.70 11.52
C ALA A 36 -1.63 -6.03 11.85
N GLY A 37 -0.31 -6.14 11.66
CA GLY A 37 0.45 -7.36 11.94
C GLY A 37 0.22 -8.48 10.93
N VAL A 38 0.11 -9.73 11.40
CA VAL A 38 -0.10 -10.91 10.56
C VAL A 38 -1.59 -11.06 10.26
N LEU A 39 -1.97 -10.92 9.00
CA LEU A 39 -3.33 -11.11 8.53
C LEU A 39 -3.43 -12.37 7.68
N ILE A 40 -4.46 -13.16 7.93
CA ILE A 40 -4.74 -14.40 7.19
C ILE A 40 -6.13 -14.30 6.59
N ALA A 41 -6.20 -14.40 5.26
CA ALA A 41 -7.47 -14.54 4.56
C ALA A 41 -7.68 -16.02 4.20
N ALA A 42 -8.72 -16.65 4.76
CA ALA A 42 -8.99 -18.08 4.59
C ALA A 42 -10.44 -18.33 4.16
N PRO A 43 -10.72 -19.46 3.46
CA PRO A 43 -12.07 -19.98 3.31
C PRO A 43 -12.74 -20.24 4.65
N VAL A 44 -14.08 -20.25 4.68
CA VAL A 44 -14.84 -20.57 5.89
C VAL A 44 -14.59 -22.04 6.32
N SER A 45 -14.31 -22.92 5.36
CA SER A 45 -14.13 -24.36 5.56
C SER A 45 -12.76 -24.76 6.14
N VAL A 46 -11.77 -23.89 6.15
CA VAL A 46 -10.42 -24.25 6.64
C VAL A 46 -10.40 -24.27 8.17
N PRO A 47 -10.02 -25.39 8.80
CA PRO A 47 -9.96 -25.49 10.25
C PRO A 47 -8.94 -24.55 10.88
N PRO A 48 -9.15 -24.08 12.12
CA PRO A 48 -8.18 -23.25 12.84
C PRO A 48 -6.79 -23.87 12.94
N ASP A 49 -6.72 -25.18 13.18
CA ASP A 49 -5.46 -25.93 13.34
C ASP A 49 -4.61 -25.91 12.07
N GLU A 50 -5.24 -25.97 10.90
CA GLU A 50 -4.54 -25.88 9.62
C GLU A 50 -3.95 -24.47 9.41
N ILE A 51 -4.66 -23.44 9.85
CA ILE A 51 -4.17 -22.06 9.83
C ILE A 51 -2.97 -21.91 10.77
N GLU A 52 -3.08 -22.44 12.00
CA GLU A 52 -2.00 -22.43 12.97
C GLU A 52 -0.76 -23.15 12.45
N ALA A 53 -0.92 -24.35 11.88
CA ALA A 53 0.16 -25.11 11.27
C ALA A 53 0.83 -24.36 10.12
N MET A 54 0.06 -23.62 9.32
CA MET A 54 0.60 -22.75 8.25
C MET A 54 1.41 -21.59 8.83
N VAL A 55 0.93 -20.90 9.86
CA VAL A 55 1.64 -19.83 10.55
C VAL A 55 2.94 -20.37 11.12
N ARG A 56 2.91 -21.53 11.78
CA ARG A 56 4.09 -22.19 12.36
C ARG A 56 5.13 -22.55 11.31
N ARG A 57 4.73 -23.11 10.18
CA ARG A 57 5.64 -23.40 9.04
C ARG A 57 6.30 -22.15 8.47
N ARG A 58 5.65 -21.00 8.55
CA ARG A 58 6.16 -19.72 8.03
C ARG A 58 6.72 -18.81 9.11
N ALA A 59 6.84 -19.28 10.35
CA ALA A 59 7.19 -18.47 11.49
C ALA A 59 8.54 -17.76 11.33
N SER A 60 9.59 -18.44 10.86
CA SER A 60 10.90 -17.83 10.62
C SER A 60 10.82 -16.69 9.60
N TRP A 61 10.09 -16.90 8.50
CA TRP A 61 9.88 -15.87 7.49
C TRP A 61 9.06 -14.69 8.04
N ILE A 62 8.00 -14.98 8.83
CA ILE A 62 7.18 -13.95 9.48
C ILE A 62 8.05 -13.10 10.40
N LEU A 63 8.85 -13.72 11.28
CA LEU A 63 9.71 -13.02 12.23
C LEU A 63 10.80 -12.21 11.54
N GLN A 64 11.45 -12.75 10.51
CA GLN A 64 12.43 -12.04 9.72
C GLN A 64 11.81 -10.83 9.01
N LYS A 65 10.62 -11.00 8.43
CA LYS A 65 9.90 -9.93 7.76
C LYS A 65 9.35 -8.91 8.74
N ALA A 66 8.84 -9.34 9.91
CA ALA A 66 8.39 -8.48 10.98
C ALA A 66 9.56 -7.67 11.57
N SER A 67 10.74 -8.27 11.80
CA SER A 67 11.93 -7.56 12.28
C SER A 67 12.37 -6.48 11.31
N SER A 68 12.41 -6.79 10.01
CA SER A 68 12.70 -5.79 8.98
C SER A 68 11.60 -4.75 8.84
N SER A 69 10.34 -5.10 9.10
CA SER A 69 9.19 -4.17 9.06
C SER A 69 9.04 -3.38 10.38
N MET A 70 9.35 -3.97 11.54
CA MET A 70 9.35 -3.29 12.84
C MET A 70 10.47 -2.27 12.96
N LEU A 71 11.64 -2.51 12.37
CA LEU A 71 12.69 -1.48 12.27
C LEU A 71 12.21 -0.24 11.47
N HIS A 72 11.12 -0.35 10.72
CA HIS A 72 10.58 0.70 9.86
C HIS A 72 9.16 1.15 10.20
N ALA A 73 8.40 0.34 10.93
CA ALA A 73 7.10 0.71 11.50
C ALA A 73 7.29 1.26 12.92
N HIS A 74 8.00 2.38 13.05
CA HIS A 74 7.66 3.26 14.15
C HIS A 74 6.18 3.58 13.98
N THR A 75 5.36 3.10 14.92
CA THR A 75 3.93 3.44 14.99
C THR A 75 3.87 4.96 15.07
N ARG A 76 3.61 5.63 13.93
CA ARG A 76 3.55 7.09 13.88
C ARG A 76 2.54 7.56 14.91
N GLN A 77 2.94 8.49 15.73
CA GLN A 77 2.06 9.12 16.71
C GLN A 77 1.25 10.25 16.08
N PHE A 78 1.65 10.70 14.88
CA PHE A 78 1.10 11.85 14.17
C PHE A 78 1.12 13.09 15.05
N VAL A 79 2.33 13.43 15.52
CA VAL A 79 2.61 14.64 16.29
C VAL A 79 3.43 15.63 15.46
N SER A 80 3.40 16.90 15.85
CA SER A 80 4.20 17.95 15.20
C SER A 80 5.67 17.57 15.21
N GLY A 81 6.35 17.76 14.07
CA GLY A 81 7.74 17.38 13.84
C GLY A 81 7.95 16.01 13.22
N GLU A 82 7.00 15.08 13.30
CA GLU A 82 7.05 13.84 12.53
C GLU A 82 6.93 14.08 11.03
N SER A 83 7.39 13.10 10.25
CA SER A 83 7.36 13.18 8.78
C SER A 83 6.64 11.99 8.17
N VAL A 84 5.98 12.22 7.03
CA VAL A 84 5.36 11.18 6.20
C VAL A 84 5.91 11.25 4.77
N PRO A 85 6.01 10.11 4.06
CA PRO A 85 6.58 10.08 2.72
C PRO A 85 5.61 10.67 1.68
N TYR A 86 6.09 11.54 0.81
CA TYR A 86 5.34 12.05 -0.34
C TYR A 86 6.29 12.38 -1.49
N LEU A 87 6.02 11.83 -2.68
CA LEU A 87 6.82 12.01 -3.90
C LEU A 87 8.33 11.76 -3.69
N GLY A 88 8.67 10.72 -2.93
CA GLY A 88 10.05 10.30 -2.64
C GLY A 88 10.74 11.09 -1.55
N ARG A 89 10.05 12.01 -0.88
CA ARG A 89 10.60 12.84 0.20
C ARG A 89 9.88 12.56 1.53
N GLN A 90 10.60 12.73 2.63
CA GLN A 90 10.01 12.79 3.96
C GLN A 90 9.54 14.22 4.20
N VAL A 91 8.23 14.42 4.35
CA VAL A 91 7.59 15.72 4.51
C VAL A 91 7.16 15.87 5.96
N ARG A 92 7.64 16.89 6.65
CA ARG A 92 7.26 17.21 8.03
C ARG A 92 5.79 17.59 8.14
N MET A 93 5.23 17.33 9.31
CA MET A 93 3.87 17.76 9.65
C MET A 93 3.87 18.66 10.89
N THR A 94 2.94 19.59 10.90
CA THR A 94 2.50 20.35 12.07
C THR A 94 1.08 19.89 12.40
N VAL A 95 0.81 19.62 13.67
CA VAL A 95 -0.51 19.16 14.11
C VAL A 95 -1.02 20.09 15.18
N GLU A 96 -2.17 20.72 14.92
CA GLU A 96 -2.77 21.74 15.77
C GLU A 96 -4.24 21.41 16.06
N GLU A 97 -4.71 21.77 17.25
CA GLU A 97 -6.13 21.72 17.56
C GLU A 97 -6.86 22.89 16.91
N ALA A 98 -8.02 22.59 16.34
CA ALA A 98 -8.83 23.58 15.65
C ALA A 98 -10.34 23.25 15.77
N ALA A 99 -11.18 24.24 15.47
CA ALA A 99 -12.63 24.08 15.45
C ALA A 99 -13.09 23.31 14.18
N VAL A 100 -12.64 22.07 14.03
CA VAL A 100 -13.00 21.18 12.91
C VAL A 100 -13.76 19.96 13.45
N ARG A 101 -14.67 19.42 12.65
CA ARG A 101 -15.42 18.19 13.03
C ARG A 101 -14.59 16.91 12.90
N HIS A 102 -13.68 16.90 11.94
CA HIS A 102 -12.81 15.76 11.64
C HIS A 102 -11.42 16.26 11.29
N PRO A 103 -10.37 15.46 11.50
CA PRO A 103 -9.02 15.86 11.11
C PRO A 103 -8.94 16.19 9.62
N GLU A 104 -8.34 17.33 9.33
CA GLU A 104 -8.04 17.85 7.99
C GLU A 104 -6.54 17.85 7.75
N VAL A 105 -6.14 17.45 6.54
CA VAL A 105 -4.74 17.44 6.09
C VAL A 105 -4.61 18.38 4.90
N ARG A 106 -3.75 19.38 5.02
CA ARG A 106 -3.40 20.33 3.96
C ARG A 106 -1.91 20.20 3.65
N PHE A 107 -1.54 20.28 2.39
CA PHE A 107 -0.15 20.26 1.96
C PHE A 107 0.20 21.63 1.35
N ARG A 108 1.13 22.32 1.97
CA ARG A 108 1.60 23.65 1.53
C ARG A 108 3.10 23.79 1.79
N HIS A 109 3.82 24.45 0.89
CA HIS A 109 5.24 24.75 1.05
C HIS A 109 6.10 23.56 1.51
N TRP A 110 5.82 22.36 0.98
CA TRP A 110 6.49 21.10 1.36
C TRP A 110 6.35 20.75 2.85
N SER A 111 5.24 21.13 3.47
CA SER A 111 4.84 20.76 4.82
C SER A 111 3.39 20.27 4.82
N PHE A 112 3.05 19.42 5.79
CA PHE A 112 1.69 19.04 6.08
C PHE A 112 1.18 19.82 7.28
N ASP A 113 0.10 20.57 7.09
CA ASP A 113 -0.65 21.20 8.17
C ASP A 113 -1.85 20.30 8.48
N VAL A 114 -1.91 19.81 9.71
CA VAL A 114 -2.95 18.88 10.17
C VAL A 114 -3.75 19.54 11.28
N GLN A 115 -5.03 19.78 11.00
CA GLN A 115 -5.98 20.29 11.99
C GLN A 115 -6.75 19.13 12.59
N VAL A 116 -6.89 19.12 13.92
CA VAL A 116 -7.59 18.06 14.66
C VAL A 116 -8.63 18.67 15.61
N PRO A 117 -9.76 18.00 15.84
CA PRO A 117 -10.71 18.46 16.85
C PRO A 117 -10.08 18.47 18.25
N ALA A 118 -10.42 19.46 19.07
CA ALA A 118 -10.01 19.52 20.46
C ALA A 118 -10.56 18.33 21.27
N GLY A 119 -9.82 17.89 22.27
CA GLY A 119 -10.22 16.83 23.20
C GLY A 119 -10.15 15.39 22.66
N VAL A 120 -9.74 15.17 21.42
CA VAL A 120 -9.50 13.82 20.89
C VAL A 120 -8.06 13.42 21.18
N ILE A 121 -7.85 12.41 22.02
CA ILE A 121 -6.54 11.98 22.54
C ILE A 121 -6.24 10.51 22.22
N GLY A 122 -5.00 10.09 22.44
CA GLY A 122 -4.55 8.70 22.39
C GLY A 122 -4.76 8.05 21.02
N ASP A 123 -5.16 6.78 21.03
CA ASP A 123 -5.35 5.97 19.82
C ASP A 123 -6.47 6.49 18.93
N ALA A 124 -7.52 7.08 19.49
CA ALA A 124 -8.61 7.68 18.74
C ALA A 124 -8.10 8.84 17.86
N ARG A 125 -7.27 9.74 18.45
CA ARG A 125 -6.62 10.84 17.73
C ARG A 125 -5.71 10.32 16.63
N ARG A 126 -4.82 9.37 16.95
CA ARG A 126 -3.89 8.76 16.01
C ARG A 126 -4.61 8.14 14.81
N ASN A 127 -5.65 7.34 15.06
CA ASN A 127 -6.44 6.70 14.01
C ASN A 127 -7.23 7.71 13.16
N ALA A 128 -7.76 8.75 13.76
CA ALA A 128 -8.49 9.80 13.06
C ALA A 128 -7.57 10.59 12.10
N ILE A 129 -6.37 10.97 12.55
CA ILE A 129 -5.36 11.64 11.72
C ILE A 129 -4.88 10.72 10.62
N ARG A 130 -4.58 9.45 10.93
CA ARG A 130 -4.22 8.45 9.92
C ARG A 130 -5.30 8.31 8.84
N GLY A 131 -6.57 8.27 9.24
CA GLY A 131 -7.70 8.25 8.32
C GLY A 131 -7.75 9.48 7.41
N ALA A 132 -7.45 10.66 7.93
CA ALA A 132 -7.37 11.90 7.16
C ALA A 132 -6.22 11.86 6.14
N PHE A 133 -5.03 11.39 6.52
CA PHE A 133 -3.92 11.17 5.59
C PHE A 133 -4.29 10.18 4.49
N VAL A 134 -4.93 9.06 4.81
CA VAL A 134 -5.37 8.08 3.79
C VAL A 134 -6.32 8.72 2.78
N ARG A 135 -7.27 9.54 3.23
CA ARG A 135 -8.16 10.29 2.32
C ARG A 135 -7.37 11.26 1.45
N TRP A 136 -6.46 12.02 2.04
CA TRP A 136 -5.62 12.96 1.32
C TRP A 136 -4.76 12.26 0.27
N TYR A 137 -4.05 11.18 0.64
CA TYR A 137 -3.23 10.42 -0.29
C TYR A 137 -4.02 9.79 -1.42
N LYS A 138 -5.23 9.28 -1.15
CA LYS A 138 -6.10 8.73 -2.21
C LYS A 138 -6.49 9.79 -3.23
N ALA A 139 -6.84 10.99 -2.78
CA ALA A 139 -7.16 12.11 -3.67
C ALA A 139 -5.95 12.54 -4.50
N ARG A 140 -4.78 12.71 -3.87
CA ARG A 140 -3.54 13.07 -4.57
C ARG A 140 -3.06 11.97 -5.50
N ALA A 141 -3.21 10.70 -5.12
CA ALA A 141 -2.86 9.57 -5.98
C ALA A 141 -3.75 9.53 -7.23
N LEU A 142 -5.05 9.77 -7.09
CA LEU A 142 -5.95 9.81 -8.24
C LEU A 142 -5.54 10.93 -9.20
N GLU A 143 -5.34 12.14 -8.70
CA GLU A 143 -4.92 13.30 -9.51
C GLU A 143 -3.60 13.02 -10.24
N ARG A 144 -2.56 12.61 -9.49
CA ARG A 144 -1.22 12.42 -10.04
C ARG A 144 -1.15 11.26 -11.02
N LEU A 145 -1.75 10.11 -10.66
CA LEU A 145 -1.71 8.93 -11.51
C LEU A 145 -2.54 9.13 -12.77
N SER A 146 -3.72 9.78 -12.70
CA SER A 146 -4.51 10.11 -13.90
C SER A 146 -3.73 11.01 -14.86
N ALA A 147 -3.07 12.05 -14.36
CA ALA A 147 -2.22 12.92 -15.18
C ALA A 147 -1.04 12.14 -15.82
N ARG A 148 -0.42 11.20 -15.07
CA ARG A 148 0.66 10.38 -15.65
C ARG A 148 0.15 9.37 -16.67
N VAL A 149 -1.02 8.76 -16.41
CA VAL A 149 -1.69 7.89 -17.38
C VAL A 149 -1.99 8.66 -18.68
N GLU A 150 -2.52 9.86 -18.59
CA GLU A 150 -2.77 10.70 -19.76
C GLU A 150 -1.49 10.96 -20.58
N VAL A 151 -0.39 11.32 -19.92
CA VAL A 151 0.90 11.57 -20.59
C VAL A 151 1.42 10.32 -21.31
N TRP A 152 1.43 9.18 -20.61
CA TRP A 152 2.02 7.95 -21.15
C TRP A 152 1.11 7.23 -22.15
N SER A 153 -0.21 7.35 -22.00
CA SER A 153 -1.17 6.74 -22.92
C SER A 153 -1.16 7.38 -24.32
N ARG A 154 -0.74 8.63 -24.45
CA ARG A 154 -0.54 9.27 -25.78
C ARG A 154 0.46 8.54 -26.68
N LYS A 155 1.37 7.77 -26.06
CA LYS A 155 2.38 6.96 -26.75
C LYS A 155 2.00 5.48 -26.85
N ALA A 156 0.90 5.09 -26.20
CA ALA A 156 0.42 3.71 -26.16
C ALA A 156 -0.59 3.44 -27.27
N THR A 157 -0.60 2.20 -27.77
CA THR A 157 -1.56 1.74 -28.80
C THR A 157 -2.98 1.61 -28.24
N HIS A 158 -3.11 1.33 -26.93
CA HIS A 158 -4.40 1.12 -26.26
C HIS A 158 -4.61 2.16 -25.16
N GLN A 159 -5.87 2.59 -25.02
CA GLN A 159 -6.26 3.55 -23.99
C GLN A 159 -6.96 2.82 -22.83
N PRO A 160 -6.71 3.19 -21.57
CA PRO A 160 -7.45 2.65 -20.45
C PRO A 160 -8.91 3.14 -20.49
N THR A 161 -9.84 2.31 -20.04
CA THR A 161 -11.25 2.68 -19.92
C THR A 161 -11.52 3.53 -18.68
N GLU A 162 -10.76 3.30 -17.62
CA GLU A 162 -10.94 4.00 -16.34
C GLU A 162 -9.66 3.92 -15.51
N VAL A 163 -9.41 4.96 -14.71
CA VAL A 163 -8.32 4.99 -13.72
C VAL A 163 -8.91 5.06 -12.32
N LEU A 164 -8.61 4.09 -11.48
CA LEU A 164 -9.09 4.00 -10.11
C LEU A 164 -7.95 3.92 -9.11
N VAL A 165 -8.14 4.51 -7.96
CA VAL A 165 -7.24 4.36 -6.82
C VAL A 165 -7.90 3.47 -5.75
N ARG A 166 -7.15 2.49 -5.26
CA ARG A 166 -7.62 1.49 -4.30
C ARG A 166 -6.60 1.29 -3.17
N ASP A 167 -7.04 0.68 -2.09
CA ASP A 167 -6.18 0.18 -1.02
C ASP A 167 -5.83 -1.30 -1.30
N GLN A 168 -4.85 -1.53 -2.16
CA GLN A 168 -4.39 -2.86 -2.53
C GLN A 168 -3.19 -3.24 -1.64
N ARG A 169 -3.34 -4.27 -0.79
CA ARG A 169 -2.28 -4.64 0.15
C ARG A 169 -1.10 -5.38 -0.47
N GLN A 170 -1.31 -6.05 -1.61
CA GLN A 170 -0.34 -7.00 -2.18
C GLN A 170 0.23 -6.58 -3.54
N ARG A 171 -0.27 -5.51 -4.13
CA ARG A 171 0.18 -5.05 -5.42
C ARG A 171 0.15 -3.54 -5.53
N TRP A 172 1.00 -3.01 -6.37
CA TRP A 172 1.07 -1.58 -6.61
C TRP A 172 0.01 -1.10 -7.60
N ALA A 173 -0.33 -1.96 -8.55
CA ALA A 173 -1.40 -1.70 -9.50
C ALA A 173 -1.94 -2.99 -10.12
N SER A 174 -2.96 -2.87 -10.96
CA SER A 174 -3.49 -3.96 -11.78
C SER A 174 -4.30 -3.42 -12.94
N CYS A 175 -4.19 -4.07 -14.10
CA CYS A 175 -5.05 -3.87 -15.27
C CYS A 175 -6.15 -4.94 -15.29
N ALA A 176 -7.41 -4.53 -15.30
CA ALA A 176 -8.53 -5.45 -15.43
C ALA A 176 -8.78 -5.84 -16.90
N PRO A 177 -9.47 -6.96 -17.17
CA PRO A 177 -9.77 -7.39 -18.53
C PRO A 177 -10.51 -6.34 -19.37
N ASN A 178 -11.37 -5.53 -18.74
CA ASN A 178 -12.11 -4.44 -19.39
C ASN A 178 -11.28 -3.17 -19.60
N GLY A 179 -9.98 -3.18 -19.33
CA GLY A 179 -9.11 -2.02 -19.52
C GLY A 179 -9.06 -1.03 -18.35
N THR A 180 -9.77 -1.29 -17.24
CA THR A 180 -9.68 -0.44 -16.05
C THR A 180 -8.33 -0.61 -15.34
N LEU A 181 -7.61 0.48 -15.13
CA LEU A 181 -6.37 0.51 -14.34
C LEU A 181 -6.68 0.81 -12.87
N ARG A 182 -6.16 0.00 -11.97
CA ARG A 182 -6.32 0.19 -10.53
C ARG A 182 -4.96 0.36 -9.88
N PHE A 183 -4.74 1.49 -9.22
CA PHE A 183 -3.48 1.83 -8.55
C PHE A 183 -3.63 1.82 -7.04
N ASN A 184 -2.60 1.36 -6.35
CA ASN A 184 -2.47 1.51 -4.92
C ASN A 184 -2.13 2.98 -4.59
N TRP A 185 -2.90 3.60 -3.72
CA TRP A 185 -2.66 5.00 -3.34
C TRP A 185 -1.26 5.24 -2.75
N ARG A 186 -0.62 4.21 -2.18
CA ARG A 186 0.73 4.33 -1.61
C ARG A 186 1.81 4.61 -2.65
N VAL A 187 1.55 4.34 -3.91
CA VAL A 187 2.53 4.62 -4.98
C VAL A 187 2.91 6.09 -5.01
N VAL A 188 2.00 7.02 -4.65
CA VAL A 188 2.29 8.46 -4.63
C VAL A 188 3.28 8.88 -3.54
N MET A 189 3.60 8.00 -2.60
CA MET A 189 4.65 8.20 -1.62
C MET A 189 6.05 8.04 -2.24
N ALA A 190 6.17 7.25 -3.31
CA ALA A 190 7.42 7.04 -4.02
C ALA A 190 7.78 8.23 -4.92
N GLU A 191 9.00 8.20 -5.44
CA GLU A 191 9.53 9.17 -6.40
C GLU A 191 8.68 9.21 -7.68
N PRO A 192 8.52 10.37 -8.35
CA PRO A 192 7.74 10.47 -9.59
C PRO A 192 8.14 9.47 -10.68
N ALA A 193 9.44 9.17 -10.78
CA ALA A 193 9.96 8.17 -11.71
C ALA A 193 9.37 6.77 -11.47
N ILE A 194 9.06 6.43 -10.22
CA ILE A 194 8.44 5.14 -9.86
C ILE A 194 6.96 5.14 -10.24
N LEU A 195 6.25 6.28 -10.06
CA LEU A 195 4.87 6.42 -10.53
C LEU A 195 4.79 6.15 -12.04
N ASP A 196 5.70 6.74 -12.81
CA ASP A 196 5.79 6.54 -14.26
C ASP A 196 6.01 5.07 -14.62
N TYR A 197 6.91 4.39 -13.91
CA TYR A 197 7.14 2.95 -14.12
C TYR A 197 5.88 2.13 -13.88
N VAL A 198 5.16 2.37 -12.79
CA VAL A 198 3.93 1.64 -12.48
C VAL A 198 2.85 1.94 -13.53
N VAL A 199 2.73 3.18 -13.99
CA VAL A 199 1.78 3.56 -15.04
C VAL A 199 2.12 2.87 -16.37
N VAL A 200 3.38 2.92 -16.82
CA VAL A 200 3.81 2.27 -18.07
C VAL A 200 3.58 0.76 -18.01
N HIS A 201 3.89 0.13 -16.86
CA HIS A 201 3.65 -1.30 -16.65
C HIS A 201 2.18 -1.68 -16.85
N GLU A 202 1.25 -0.93 -16.28
CA GLU A 202 -0.19 -1.20 -16.41
C GLU A 202 -0.74 -0.85 -17.81
N LEU A 203 -0.18 0.16 -18.47
CA LEU A 203 -0.55 0.48 -19.85
C LEU A 203 -0.14 -0.63 -20.82
N VAL A 204 1.03 -1.23 -20.66
CA VAL A 204 1.45 -2.38 -21.47
C VAL A 204 0.53 -3.58 -21.24
N HIS A 205 -0.02 -3.75 -20.05
CA HIS A 205 -1.01 -4.79 -19.76
C HIS A 205 -2.35 -4.60 -20.48
N LEU A 206 -2.64 -3.45 -21.07
CA LEU A 206 -3.81 -3.29 -21.94
C LEU A 206 -3.72 -4.20 -23.17
N ALA A 207 -2.52 -4.38 -23.72
CA ALA A 207 -2.23 -5.25 -24.86
C ALA A 207 -1.75 -6.65 -24.44
N ILE A 208 -0.74 -6.72 -23.57
CA ILE A 208 -0.05 -7.96 -23.21
C ILE A 208 -0.37 -8.33 -21.77
N LYS A 209 -1.21 -9.37 -21.56
CA LYS A 209 -1.77 -9.71 -20.24
C LYS A 209 -0.80 -10.43 -19.30
N ASN A 210 0.27 -11.02 -19.82
CA ASN A 210 1.28 -11.76 -19.06
C ASN A 210 2.64 -11.04 -19.10
N HIS A 211 3.55 -11.41 -18.22
CA HIS A 211 4.90 -10.85 -18.15
C HIS A 211 5.88 -11.64 -19.04
N SER A 212 5.51 -11.89 -20.30
CA SER A 212 6.36 -12.57 -21.31
C SER A 212 7.59 -11.72 -21.68
N ALA A 213 8.48 -12.28 -22.50
CA ALA A 213 9.60 -11.53 -23.07
C ALA A 213 9.11 -10.31 -23.87
N GLU A 214 8.03 -10.47 -24.65
CA GLU A 214 7.38 -9.40 -25.41
C GLU A 214 6.92 -8.26 -24.49
N PHE A 215 6.30 -8.59 -23.34
CA PHE A 215 5.91 -7.59 -22.34
C PHE A 215 7.10 -6.74 -21.90
N TRP A 216 8.17 -7.39 -21.50
CA TRP A 216 9.35 -6.66 -21.01
C TRP A 216 10.09 -5.88 -22.10
N THR A 217 10.10 -6.38 -23.34
CA THR A 217 10.60 -5.63 -24.49
C THR A 217 9.79 -4.37 -24.74
N THR A 218 8.45 -4.48 -24.68
CA THR A 218 7.55 -3.33 -24.84
C THR A 218 7.75 -2.29 -23.73
N VAL A 219 7.87 -2.74 -22.47
CA VAL A 219 8.18 -1.84 -21.35
C VAL A 219 9.54 -1.17 -21.56
N ALA A 220 10.58 -1.93 -21.98
CA ALA A 220 11.93 -1.40 -22.21
C ALA A 220 11.97 -0.37 -23.34
N THR A 221 11.18 -0.57 -24.40
CA THR A 221 11.05 0.38 -25.51
C THR A 221 10.43 1.70 -25.04
N ALA A 222 9.39 1.63 -24.21
CA ALA A 222 8.76 2.83 -23.66
C ALA A 222 9.61 3.51 -22.56
N MET A 223 10.37 2.72 -21.80
CA MET A 223 11.12 3.17 -20.62
C MET A 223 12.41 2.35 -20.48
N PRO A 224 13.51 2.76 -21.12
CA PRO A 224 14.76 1.98 -21.14
C PRO A 224 15.35 1.70 -19.74
N ASP A 225 15.12 2.58 -18.78
CA ASP A 225 15.58 2.45 -17.39
C ASP A 225 14.60 1.71 -16.45
N TYR A 226 13.57 1.05 -17.02
CA TYR A 226 12.52 0.37 -16.24
C TYR A 226 13.07 -0.62 -15.20
N ALA A 227 14.16 -1.31 -15.50
CA ALA A 227 14.75 -2.31 -14.59
C ALA A 227 15.28 -1.66 -13.30
N ILE A 228 15.85 -0.46 -13.41
CA ILE A 228 16.33 0.34 -12.27
C ILE A 228 15.13 0.77 -11.42
N ARG A 229 14.08 1.31 -12.06
CA ARG A 229 12.86 1.77 -11.38
C ARG A 229 12.12 0.61 -10.69
N ARG A 230 12.03 -0.54 -11.36
CA ARG A 230 11.45 -1.76 -10.80
C ARG A 230 12.20 -2.23 -9.55
N ARG A 231 13.53 -2.24 -9.59
CA ARG A 231 14.36 -2.58 -8.43
C ARG A 231 14.12 -1.58 -7.31
N ARG A 232 14.12 -0.29 -7.60
CA ARG A 232 13.89 0.78 -6.64
C ARG A 232 12.51 0.68 -5.98
N LEU A 233 11.45 0.38 -6.74
CA LEU A 233 10.11 0.14 -6.18
C LEU A 233 10.10 -1.06 -5.22
N ARG A 234 10.85 -2.11 -5.51
CA ARG A 234 10.95 -3.29 -4.64
C ARG A 234 11.65 -2.96 -3.33
N GLU A 235 12.70 -2.15 -3.38
CA GLU A 235 13.44 -1.67 -2.21
C GLU A 235 12.60 -0.73 -1.34
N LEU A 236 11.90 0.21 -1.97
CA LEU A 236 11.08 1.20 -1.27
C LEU A 236 9.76 0.62 -0.72
N GLY A 237 9.24 -0.43 -1.34
CA GLY A 237 7.92 -0.97 -1.04
C GLY A 237 7.59 -1.15 0.44
N PRO A 238 8.49 -1.72 1.26
CA PRO A 238 8.27 -1.87 2.70
C PRO A 238 8.11 -0.54 3.46
N TYR A 239 8.62 0.56 2.92
CA TYR A 239 8.63 1.89 3.55
C TYR A 239 7.47 2.79 3.11
N LEU A 240 6.74 2.42 2.06
CA LEU A 240 5.60 3.16 1.55
C LEU A 240 4.34 2.86 2.39
N SER A 241 4.36 3.29 3.66
CA SER A 241 3.28 3.10 4.63
C SER A 241 3.08 4.32 5.52
N LEU A 242 1.89 4.42 6.12
CA LEU A 242 1.52 5.39 7.15
C LEU A 242 1.47 4.74 8.51
#